data_2177391023798ec13645e275d87a37a3
#
_entry.id   2177391023798ec13645e275d87a37a3
#
_cell.length_a   1.000
_cell.length_b   1.000
_cell.length_c   1.000
_cell.angle_alpha   90.00
_cell.angle_beta   90.00
_cell.angle_gamma   90.00
#
_symmetry.space_group_name_H-M   'P 1'
#
loop_
_entity.id
_entity.type
_entity.pdbx_description
1 polymer ?
#
loop_
_entity_poly.entity_id
_entity_poly.type
_entity_poly.pdbx_seq_one_letter_code
_entity_poly.pdbx_strand_id
1 'polypeptide(L)'
;MLTQTAEYALRAVVYLAQQAPGELVRAGPLAAALGIPQNYLQKILHQLARSGVLRSTRGRSGGFTLGRAADQTSLHDIIAPFDSIDERAHCLLGRPECSSKNPCPAHGRWQGVAQQINEFFGATSLEDMAKGPPSAAWARAFVKVPRKVATPVGAKRAAAKPRKRAAARPAGA
;
A
#
# COMPACT_ATOMS: atom_id res chain seq x y z
N MET A 1 -4.04 -10.39 -3.11
CA MET A 1 -4.59 -9.36 -4.00
C MET A 1 -3.88 -8.03 -3.74
N LEU A 2 -4.23 -7.25 -2.75
CA LEU A 2 -3.47 -6.06 -2.38
C LEU A 2 -2.28 -6.41 -1.47
N THR A 3 -1.24 -5.56 -1.46
CA THR A 3 -0.21 -5.63 -0.44
C THR A 3 -0.81 -5.29 0.92
N GLN A 4 -0.24 -5.81 1.98
CA GLN A 4 -0.68 -5.50 3.35
C GLN A 4 -0.62 -3.99 3.63
N THR A 5 0.34 -3.28 3.04
CA THR A 5 0.48 -1.83 3.16
C THR A 5 -0.70 -1.10 2.53
N ALA A 6 -1.12 -1.51 1.33
CA ALA A 6 -2.29 -0.95 0.65
C ALA A 6 -3.59 -1.25 1.41
N GLU A 7 -3.74 -2.47 1.95
CA GLU A 7 -4.88 -2.82 2.82
C GLU A 7 -4.95 -1.91 4.05
N TYR A 8 -3.81 -1.63 4.71
CA TYR A 8 -3.76 -0.74 5.86
C TYR A 8 -4.03 0.71 5.49
N ALA A 9 -3.55 1.16 4.33
CA ALA A 9 -3.84 2.49 3.80
C ALA A 9 -5.34 2.70 3.59
N LEU A 10 -6.00 1.75 2.91
CA LEU A 10 -7.46 1.79 2.71
C LEU A 10 -8.22 1.86 4.04
N ARG A 11 -7.89 0.98 4.99
CA ARG A 11 -8.54 0.97 6.31
C ARG A 11 -8.39 2.30 7.03
N ALA A 12 -7.18 2.88 6.99
CA ALA A 12 -6.91 4.14 7.65
C ALA A 12 -7.70 5.30 7.03
N VAL A 13 -7.75 5.37 5.69
CA VAL A 13 -8.45 6.45 4.99
C VAL A 13 -9.97 6.33 5.13
N VAL A 14 -10.52 5.11 5.05
CA VAL A 14 -11.97 4.87 5.30
C VAL A 14 -12.34 5.24 6.73
N TYR A 15 -11.50 4.91 7.72
CA TYR A 15 -11.73 5.34 9.11
C TYR A 15 -11.78 6.87 9.22
N LEU A 16 -10.83 7.58 8.58
CA LEU A 16 -10.80 9.05 8.59
C LEU A 16 -12.01 9.66 7.90
N ALA A 17 -12.49 9.07 6.83
CA ALA A 17 -13.68 9.54 6.10
C ALA A 17 -14.97 9.41 6.91
N GLN A 18 -15.01 8.53 7.90
CA GLN A 18 -16.14 8.33 8.80
C GLN A 18 -16.12 9.24 10.04
N GLN A 19 -15.07 10.05 10.21
CA GLN A 19 -15.01 11.05 11.28
C GLN A 19 -15.72 12.33 10.84
N ALA A 20 -15.93 13.23 11.80
CA ALA A 20 -16.52 14.54 11.49
C ALA A 20 -15.63 15.31 10.47
N PRO A 21 -16.24 16.06 9.54
CA PRO A 21 -15.49 16.84 8.57
C PRO A 21 -14.45 17.75 9.22
N GLY A 22 -13.18 17.61 8.82
CA GLY A 22 -12.06 18.40 9.36
C GLY A 22 -11.51 17.90 10.70
N GLU A 23 -12.04 16.85 11.28
CA GLU A 23 -11.52 16.25 12.50
C GLU A 23 -10.09 15.74 12.30
N LEU A 24 -9.19 16.12 13.22
CA LEU A 24 -7.79 15.70 13.22
C LEU A 24 -7.63 14.44 14.06
N VAL A 25 -7.35 13.31 13.41
CA VAL A 25 -7.12 12.02 14.06
C VAL A 25 -5.63 11.78 14.23
N ARG A 26 -5.20 11.47 15.46
CA ARG A 26 -3.81 11.12 15.76
C ARG A 26 -3.48 9.68 15.37
N ALA A 27 -2.24 9.45 14.93
CA ALA A 27 -1.79 8.12 14.52
C ALA A 27 -1.89 7.06 15.62
N GLY A 28 -1.67 7.39 16.88
CA GLY A 28 -1.75 6.46 18.00
C GLY A 28 -3.15 5.88 18.21
N PRO A 29 -4.18 6.70 18.47
CA PRO A 29 -5.56 6.24 18.57
C PRO A 29 -6.04 5.50 17.32
N LEU A 30 -5.69 5.98 16.12
CA LEU A 30 -6.02 5.31 14.86
C LEU A 30 -5.39 3.92 14.76
N ALA A 31 -4.11 3.80 15.13
CA ALA A 31 -3.39 2.53 15.13
C ALA A 31 -4.03 1.51 16.10
N ALA A 32 -4.40 1.96 17.28
CA ALA A 32 -5.09 1.15 18.28
C ALA A 32 -6.47 0.69 17.78
N ALA A 33 -7.24 1.60 17.16
CA ALA A 33 -8.56 1.28 16.62
C ALA A 33 -8.50 0.24 15.49
N LEU A 34 -7.47 0.30 14.65
CA LEU A 34 -7.29 -0.57 13.48
C LEU A 34 -6.47 -1.84 13.78
N GLY A 35 -5.86 -1.95 14.97
CA GLY A 35 -4.97 -3.06 15.31
C GLY A 35 -3.69 -3.10 14.47
N ILE A 36 -3.19 -1.94 14.04
CA ILE A 36 -1.99 -1.79 13.20
C ILE A 36 -0.84 -1.26 14.08
N PRO A 37 0.41 -1.75 13.94
CA PRO A 37 1.55 -1.20 14.67
C PRO A 37 1.71 0.30 14.38
N GLN A 38 1.76 1.13 15.43
CA GLN A 38 1.73 2.60 15.30
C GLN A 38 2.84 3.14 14.39
N ASN A 39 4.08 2.67 14.56
CA ASN A 39 5.21 3.14 13.75
C ASN A 39 5.06 2.79 12.26
N TYR A 40 4.40 1.68 11.97
CA TYR A 40 4.13 1.28 10.61
C TYR A 40 3.01 2.12 9.99
N LEU A 41 1.89 2.29 10.72
CA LEU A 41 0.79 3.13 10.27
C LEU A 41 1.24 4.57 10.05
N GLN A 42 2.11 5.12 10.90
CA GLN A 42 2.62 6.47 10.76
C GLN A 42 3.36 6.69 9.43
N LYS A 43 4.14 5.71 8.97
CA LYS A 43 4.80 5.77 7.65
C LYS A 43 3.78 5.79 6.51
N ILE A 44 2.74 4.98 6.61
CA ILE A 44 1.63 4.94 5.63
C ILE A 44 0.92 6.30 5.58
N LEU A 45 0.54 6.86 6.73
CA LEU A 45 -0.15 8.16 6.81
C LEU A 45 0.70 9.30 6.24
N HIS A 46 2.01 9.29 6.48
CA HIS A 46 2.90 10.28 5.87
C HIS A 46 3.02 10.11 4.35
N GLN A 47 3.02 8.88 3.84
CA GLN A 47 3.04 8.63 2.39
C GLN A 47 1.73 9.11 1.73
N LEU A 48 0.57 8.84 2.36
CA LEU A 48 -0.72 9.36 1.92
C LEU A 48 -0.80 10.90 1.97
N ALA A 49 -0.14 11.52 2.95
CA ALA A 49 -0.05 12.96 3.00
C ALA A 49 0.83 13.54 1.88
N ARG A 50 1.89 12.84 1.48
CA ARG A 50 2.72 13.24 0.32
C ARG A 50 1.97 13.12 -1.00
N SER A 51 1.12 12.11 -1.16
CA SER A 51 0.28 11.95 -2.36
C SER A 51 -0.95 12.87 -2.38
N GLY A 52 -1.17 13.67 -1.33
CA GLY A 52 -2.30 14.60 -1.25
C GLY A 52 -3.64 13.97 -0.87
N VAL A 53 -3.69 12.66 -0.64
CA VAL A 53 -4.89 11.96 -0.14
C VAL A 53 -5.23 12.42 1.29
N LEU A 54 -4.21 12.62 2.12
CA LEU A 54 -4.36 13.16 3.46
C LEU A 54 -3.65 14.52 3.59
N ARG A 55 -4.04 15.25 4.63
CA ARG A 55 -3.33 16.42 5.15
C ARG A 55 -2.82 16.11 6.56
N SER A 56 -1.56 16.45 6.84
CA SER A 56 -0.98 16.33 8.18
C SER A 56 -0.80 17.70 8.84
N THR A 57 -1.21 17.83 10.08
CA THR A 57 -1.00 19.02 10.91
C THR A 57 -0.05 18.67 12.04
N ARG A 58 1.01 19.47 12.22
CA ARG A 58 2.02 19.29 13.29
C ARG A 58 1.54 19.90 14.60
N GLY A 59 2.13 19.45 15.70
CA GLY A 59 1.94 20.03 17.04
C GLY A 59 1.12 19.16 17.98
N ARG A 60 0.89 19.68 19.21
CA ARG A 60 0.22 18.95 20.30
C ARG A 60 -1.24 18.60 19.96
N SER A 61 -1.91 19.42 19.17
CA SER A 61 -3.28 19.20 18.66
C SER A 61 -3.25 18.69 17.21
N GLY A 62 -2.10 18.28 16.68
CA GLY A 62 -1.94 17.82 15.31
C GLY A 62 -2.49 16.41 15.07
N GLY A 63 -2.55 16.04 13.80
CA GLY A 63 -3.08 14.76 13.36
C GLY A 63 -3.18 14.72 11.85
N PHE A 64 -4.00 13.79 11.39
CA PHE A 64 -4.29 13.58 9.97
C PHE A 64 -5.78 13.78 9.71
N THR A 65 -6.10 14.40 8.59
CA THR A 65 -7.45 14.55 8.05
C THR A 65 -7.42 14.32 6.55
N LEU A 66 -8.57 14.21 5.89
CA LEU A 66 -8.63 14.10 4.43
C LEU A 66 -8.00 15.35 3.80
N GLY A 67 -7.22 15.15 2.76
CA GLY A 67 -6.60 16.23 1.96
C GLY A 67 -7.52 16.74 0.87
N ARG A 68 -8.47 15.91 0.42
CA ARG A 68 -9.49 16.16 -0.60
C ARG A 68 -10.86 15.70 -0.11
N ALA A 69 -11.93 16.12 -0.77
CA ALA A 69 -13.26 15.60 -0.50
C ALA A 69 -13.35 14.09 -0.77
N ALA A 70 -14.18 13.38 -0.02
CA ALA A 70 -14.26 11.93 -0.09
C ALA A 70 -14.85 11.44 -1.43
N ASP A 71 -15.74 12.19 -2.03
CA ASP A 71 -16.30 11.95 -3.36
C ASP A 71 -15.27 12.16 -4.50
N GLN A 72 -14.24 12.97 -4.26
CA GLN A 72 -13.15 13.25 -5.20
C GLN A 72 -11.90 12.38 -4.98
N THR A 73 -11.99 11.38 -4.12
CA THR A 73 -10.89 10.47 -3.81
C THR A 73 -11.32 9.05 -4.17
N SER A 74 -10.68 8.46 -5.17
CA SER A 74 -10.93 7.07 -5.58
C SER A 74 -10.13 6.09 -4.70
N LEU A 75 -10.53 4.82 -4.70
CA LEU A 75 -9.73 3.77 -4.05
C LEU A 75 -8.37 3.61 -4.73
N HIS A 76 -8.30 3.85 -6.04
CA HIS A 76 -7.04 3.85 -6.78
C HIS A 76 -6.06 4.90 -6.23
N ASP A 77 -6.49 6.13 -5.97
CA ASP A 77 -5.64 7.19 -5.40
C ASP A 77 -5.01 6.81 -4.06
N ILE A 78 -5.75 6.03 -3.25
CA ILE A 78 -5.31 5.57 -1.94
C ILE A 78 -4.26 4.45 -2.07
N ILE A 79 -4.44 3.57 -3.05
CA ILE A 79 -3.64 2.36 -3.21
C ILE A 79 -2.36 2.63 -4.01
N ALA A 80 -2.42 3.46 -5.04
CA ALA A 80 -1.32 3.71 -5.98
C ALA A 80 0.03 4.04 -5.33
N PRO A 81 0.13 4.76 -4.19
CA PRO A 81 1.40 4.98 -3.52
C PRO A 81 2.07 3.72 -2.92
N PHE A 82 1.34 2.60 -2.80
CA PHE A 82 1.78 1.39 -2.09
C PHE A 82 1.73 0.12 -2.93
N ASP A 83 0.99 0.16 -4.02
CA ASP A 83 0.72 -1.02 -4.83
C ASP A 83 0.47 -0.62 -6.30
N SER A 84 1.13 -1.30 -7.21
CA SER A 84 0.94 -1.09 -8.65
C SER A 84 -0.19 -1.99 -9.14
N ILE A 85 -1.45 -1.57 -8.94
CA ILE A 85 -2.62 -2.33 -9.39
C ILE A 85 -2.59 -2.46 -10.92
N ASP A 86 -2.25 -1.38 -11.62
CA ASP A 86 -2.14 -1.35 -13.08
C ASP A 86 -1.12 -2.37 -13.59
N GLU A 87 0.02 -2.52 -12.92
CA GLU A 87 1.05 -3.49 -13.29
C GLU A 87 0.61 -4.95 -13.03
N ARG A 88 -0.18 -5.22 -11.99
CA ARG A 88 -0.68 -6.56 -11.67
C ARG A 88 -1.71 -7.07 -12.65
N ALA A 89 -2.38 -6.16 -13.35
CA ALA A 89 -3.31 -6.50 -14.42
C ALA A 89 -2.60 -6.97 -15.70
N HIS A 90 -1.25 -6.86 -15.80
CA HIS A 90 -0.57 -7.06 -17.06
C HIS A 90 -0.58 -8.51 -17.56
N CYS A 91 -0.24 -9.49 -16.76
CA CYS A 91 -0.24 -10.88 -17.23
C CYS A 91 -0.44 -11.88 -16.10
N LEU A 92 -1.47 -12.73 -16.21
CA LEU A 92 -1.74 -13.82 -15.27
C LEU A 92 -0.55 -14.77 -15.08
N LEU A 93 0.23 -14.97 -16.16
CA LEU A 93 1.39 -15.88 -16.19
C LEU A 93 2.73 -15.17 -15.90
N GLY A 94 2.71 -13.90 -15.45
CA GLY A 94 3.92 -13.17 -15.05
C GLY A 94 4.81 -12.71 -16.20
N ARG A 95 4.31 -12.62 -17.44
CA ARG A 95 5.08 -12.01 -18.53
C ARG A 95 5.28 -10.52 -18.28
N PRO A 96 6.42 -9.93 -18.69
CA PRO A 96 6.66 -8.48 -18.57
C PRO A 96 5.60 -7.64 -19.28
N GLU A 97 5.07 -8.13 -20.40
CA GLU A 97 4.01 -7.48 -21.16
C GLU A 97 2.89 -8.46 -21.50
N CYS A 98 1.65 -8.04 -21.32
CA CYS A 98 0.47 -8.75 -21.78
C CYS A 98 0.11 -8.24 -23.19
N SER A 99 0.65 -8.87 -24.22
CA SER A 99 0.52 -8.42 -25.61
C SER A 99 -0.51 -9.22 -26.38
N SER A 100 -1.39 -8.51 -27.08
CA SER A 100 -2.34 -9.10 -28.04
C SER A 100 -1.66 -9.65 -29.29
N LYS A 101 -0.40 -9.26 -29.56
CA LYS A 101 0.40 -9.81 -30.69
C LYS A 101 0.88 -11.23 -30.43
N ASN A 102 1.05 -11.61 -29.17
CA ASN A 102 1.44 -12.95 -28.75
C ASN A 102 0.64 -13.36 -27.50
N PRO A 103 -0.68 -13.60 -27.65
CA PRO A 103 -1.55 -13.87 -26.53
C PRO A 103 -1.27 -15.24 -25.91
N CYS A 104 -1.35 -15.35 -24.57
CA CYS A 104 -1.41 -16.63 -23.90
C CYS A 104 -2.85 -17.22 -23.95
N PRO A 105 -3.05 -18.50 -23.65
CA PRO A 105 -4.40 -19.11 -23.68
C PRO A 105 -5.43 -18.42 -22.76
N ALA A 106 -4.98 -17.73 -21.71
CA ALA A 106 -5.84 -16.99 -20.78
C ALA A 106 -6.02 -15.51 -21.13
N HIS A 107 -5.32 -14.99 -22.15
CA HIS A 107 -5.19 -13.57 -22.44
C HIS A 107 -6.53 -12.82 -22.48
N GLY A 108 -7.45 -13.22 -23.35
CA GLY A 108 -8.70 -12.48 -23.54
C GLY A 108 -9.61 -12.50 -22.30
N ARG A 109 -9.68 -13.63 -21.60
CA ARG A 109 -10.46 -13.71 -20.35
C ARG A 109 -9.82 -12.90 -19.23
N TRP A 110 -8.49 -12.95 -19.14
CA TRP A 110 -7.75 -12.22 -18.12
C TRP A 110 -7.82 -10.69 -18.30
N GLN A 111 -7.74 -10.20 -19.53
CA GLN A 111 -7.90 -8.78 -19.82
C GLN A 111 -9.24 -8.23 -19.32
N GLY A 112 -10.34 -8.96 -19.53
CA GLY A 112 -11.65 -8.53 -19.02
C GLY A 112 -11.68 -8.44 -17.50
N VAL A 113 -11.09 -9.40 -16.78
CA VAL A 113 -11.01 -9.36 -15.31
C VAL A 113 -10.12 -8.21 -14.83
N ALA A 114 -8.96 -8.01 -15.46
CA ALA A 114 -8.04 -6.94 -15.13
C ALA A 114 -8.67 -5.57 -15.31
N GLN A 115 -9.39 -5.37 -16.41
CA GLN A 115 -10.14 -4.14 -16.67
C GLN A 115 -11.21 -3.90 -15.60
N GLN A 116 -12.01 -4.89 -15.23
CA GLN A 116 -13.02 -4.77 -14.18
C GLN A 116 -12.42 -4.42 -12.82
N ILE A 117 -11.23 -4.97 -12.50
CA ILE A 117 -10.52 -4.62 -11.26
C ILE A 117 -10.09 -3.15 -11.29
N ASN A 118 -9.51 -2.67 -12.38
CA ASN A 118 -9.08 -1.29 -12.52
C ASN A 118 -10.27 -0.32 -12.49
N GLU A 119 -11.35 -0.66 -13.18
CA GLU A 119 -12.61 0.10 -13.16
C GLU A 119 -13.18 0.18 -11.74
N PHE A 120 -13.20 -0.92 -11.01
CA PHE A 120 -13.67 -0.95 -9.62
C PHE A 120 -12.87 0.01 -8.73
N PHE A 121 -11.54 -0.04 -8.78
CA PHE A 121 -10.71 0.84 -7.96
C PHE A 121 -10.75 2.29 -8.40
N GLY A 122 -10.88 2.56 -9.70
CA GLY A 122 -10.97 3.91 -10.24
C GLY A 122 -12.33 4.58 -10.05
N ALA A 123 -13.41 3.81 -10.21
CA ALA A 123 -14.78 4.32 -10.14
C ALA A 123 -15.37 4.37 -8.72
N THR A 124 -14.84 3.54 -7.77
CA THR A 124 -15.33 3.53 -6.40
C THR A 124 -14.72 4.68 -5.62
N SER A 125 -15.56 5.58 -5.12
CA SER A 125 -15.15 6.72 -4.30
C SER A 125 -14.94 6.33 -2.82
N LEU A 126 -14.14 7.11 -2.13
CA LEU A 126 -14.00 7.01 -0.68
C LEU A 126 -15.33 7.29 0.04
N GLU A 127 -16.16 8.17 -0.51
CA GLU A 127 -17.50 8.44 0.03
C GLU A 127 -18.37 7.19 0.03
N ASP A 128 -18.36 6.41 -1.05
CA ASP A 128 -19.13 5.16 -1.14
C ASP A 128 -18.69 4.16 -0.07
N MET A 129 -17.39 4.08 0.20
CA MET A 129 -16.85 3.24 1.27
C MET A 129 -17.19 3.76 2.67
N ALA A 130 -17.28 5.08 2.85
CA ALA A 130 -17.61 5.69 4.13
C ALA A 130 -19.09 5.54 4.52
N LYS A 131 -19.99 5.37 3.54
CA LYS A 131 -21.43 5.08 3.75
C LYS A 131 -21.69 3.67 4.31
N GLY A 132 -20.68 2.82 4.35
CA GLY A 132 -20.74 1.48 4.94
C GLY A 132 -20.87 1.50 6.47
N PRO A 133 -20.93 0.31 7.11
CA PRO A 133 -21.01 0.23 8.57
C PRO A 133 -19.79 0.91 9.21
N PRO A 134 -19.95 1.47 10.46
CA PRO A 134 -18.88 2.19 11.15
C PRO A 134 -17.58 1.39 11.19
N SER A 135 -16.48 2.02 10.85
CA SER A 135 -15.14 1.41 10.76
C SER A 135 -14.73 0.66 12.04
N ALA A 136 -15.14 1.15 13.21
CA ALA A 136 -14.89 0.48 14.48
C ALA A 136 -15.56 -0.90 14.60
N ALA A 137 -16.61 -1.17 13.84
CA ALA A 137 -17.29 -2.47 13.86
C ALA A 137 -16.55 -3.53 13.05
N TRP A 138 -16.15 -3.20 11.80
CA TRP A 138 -15.41 -4.13 10.94
C TRP A 138 -13.90 -4.09 11.21
N ALA A 139 -13.32 -2.98 11.70
CA ALA A 139 -11.92 -2.93 12.10
C ALA A 139 -11.59 -3.96 13.20
N ARG A 140 -12.50 -4.19 14.15
CA ARG A 140 -12.34 -5.24 15.18
C ARG A 140 -12.26 -6.65 14.61
N ALA A 141 -12.88 -6.91 13.47
CA ALA A 141 -12.81 -8.21 12.80
C ALA A 141 -11.40 -8.53 12.25
N PHE A 142 -10.58 -7.51 11.99
CA PHE A 142 -9.21 -7.68 11.48
C PHE A 142 -8.13 -7.85 12.57
N VAL A 143 -8.45 -7.58 13.83
CA VAL A 143 -7.49 -7.65 14.95
C VAL A 143 -7.06 -9.10 15.25
N LYS A 144 -7.76 -10.11 14.77
CA LYS A 144 -7.56 -11.52 15.15
C LYS A 144 -6.84 -12.42 14.14
N VAL A 145 -6.27 -11.91 13.05
CA VAL A 145 -5.51 -12.77 12.14
C VAL A 145 -4.06 -12.29 12.09
N PRO A 146 -3.14 -12.90 12.86
CA PRO A 146 -1.73 -12.75 12.58
C PRO A 146 -1.44 -13.46 11.25
N ARG A 147 -1.52 -12.77 10.13
CA ARG A 147 -0.88 -13.24 8.90
C ARG A 147 0.61 -13.34 9.21
N LYS A 148 1.13 -14.56 9.34
CA LYS A 148 2.56 -14.81 9.33
C LYS A 148 3.10 -14.09 8.09
N VAL A 149 3.90 -13.05 8.32
CA VAL A 149 4.67 -12.41 7.25
C VAL A 149 5.46 -13.52 6.60
N ALA A 150 5.13 -13.85 5.35
CA ALA A 150 5.94 -14.76 4.56
C ALA A 150 7.32 -14.09 4.45
N THR A 151 8.28 -14.60 5.20
CA THR A 151 9.69 -14.25 5.03
C THR A 151 10.02 -14.53 3.58
N PRO A 152 10.61 -13.59 2.84
CA PRO A 152 11.02 -13.84 1.47
C PRO A 152 12.00 -15.02 1.49
N VAL A 153 11.63 -16.10 0.81
CA VAL A 153 12.45 -17.29 0.65
C VAL A 153 13.74 -16.88 -0.06
N GLY A 154 14.85 -16.87 0.71
CA GLY A 154 16.17 -17.12 0.18
C GLY A 154 16.76 -16.13 -0.80
N ALA A 155 17.10 -14.92 -0.36
CA ALA A 155 18.29 -14.27 -0.91
C ALA A 155 19.53 -14.97 -0.28
N LYS A 156 20.05 -16.03 -0.90
CA LYS A 156 21.38 -16.55 -0.61
C LYS A 156 22.38 -15.42 -0.89
N ARG A 157 22.90 -14.82 0.17
CA ARG A 157 24.08 -13.95 0.09
C ARG A 157 25.21 -14.77 -0.55
N ALA A 158 25.54 -14.46 -1.79
CA ALA A 158 26.78 -14.91 -2.40
C ALA A 158 27.93 -14.40 -1.51
N ALA A 159 28.63 -15.33 -0.87
CA ALA A 159 29.82 -15.02 -0.09
C ALA A 159 30.88 -14.43 -1.04
N ALA A 160 31.19 -13.16 -0.84
CA ALA A 160 32.30 -12.52 -1.53
C ALA A 160 33.61 -13.17 -1.07
N LYS A 161 34.33 -13.79 -2.00
CA LYS A 161 35.69 -14.30 -1.77
C LYS A 161 36.60 -13.13 -1.36
N PRO A 162 37.47 -13.30 -0.35
CA PRO A 162 38.42 -12.26 0.02
C PRO A 162 39.47 -12.10 -1.09
N ARG A 163 39.64 -10.87 -1.57
CA ARG A 163 40.70 -10.46 -2.49
C ARG A 163 42.08 -10.67 -1.77
N LYS A 164 42.92 -11.56 -2.29
CA LYS A 164 44.32 -11.68 -1.89
C LYS A 164 45.03 -10.35 -2.14
N ARG A 165 45.57 -9.75 -1.09
CA ARG A 165 46.50 -8.62 -1.16
C ARG A 165 47.75 -9.07 -1.93
N ALA A 166 48.06 -8.39 -3.03
CA ALA A 166 49.33 -8.51 -3.73
C ALA A 166 50.43 -7.95 -2.83
N ALA A 167 51.46 -8.74 -2.59
CA ALA A 167 52.65 -8.36 -1.86
C ALA A 167 53.43 -7.25 -2.63
N ALA A 168 53.81 -6.20 -1.90
CA ALA A 168 54.69 -5.17 -2.38
C ALA A 168 56.11 -5.76 -2.60
N ARG A 169 56.69 -5.51 -3.80
CA ARG A 169 58.11 -5.76 -4.08
C ARG A 169 58.93 -4.64 -3.43
N PRO A 170 60.09 -4.96 -2.80
CA PRO A 170 61.02 -3.93 -2.32
C PRO A 170 61.80 -3.33 -3.47
N ALA A 171 62.04 -2.03 -3.42
CA ALA A 171 63.03 -1.33 -4.22
C ALA A 171 64.41 -1.65 -3.70
N GLY A 172 65.30 -2.02 -4.60
CA GLY A 172 66.68 -2.25 -4.30
C GLY A 172 67.57 -1.69 -5.39
N ALA A 173 68.54 -0.85 -4.99
CA ALA A 173 69.77 -0.40 -5.60
C ALA A 173 69.68 0.26 -7.00
#